data_b44eed0fdf76a65eb6d094d1242aa3c6
#
_entry.id   b44eed0fdf76a65eb6d094d1242aa3c6
#
_cell.length_a   1.000
_cell.length_b   1.000
_cell.length_c   1.000
_cell.angle_alpha   90.00
_cell.angle_beta   90.00
_cell.angle_gamma   90.00
#
_symmetry.space_group_name_H-M   'P 1'
#
loop_
_entity.id
_entity.type
_entity.pdbx_description
1 polymer ?
#
loop_
_entity_poly.entity_id
_entity_poly.type
_entity_poly.pdbx_seq_one_letter_code
_entity_poly.pdbx_strand_id
1 'polypeptide(L)'
;MTDTMSPAYRGLPAREGESMDRRDTRARAALAGSVLAGALLLSACGAITLGQPTAGTPVAHGTAPGAAPTSAPVDPTPSDTTTSAGPTTGVPAPSTTPPAAKPTPKPTPKPTPKPPPKEGDTLVPGDTGAYVTKVQLQLSALGYWNGSADGSYGGLTSQAVMALQKAAGLGRDGVFGPATQRALKNGVRPQSRTGGTGIEIDKARQLLLVVRGGRVTLVLNTSTGSGQQYTSEGATRVANTPAGTFSTYRVVDHLDKGPLGDLWRPRYFNGGIAVHGAGNVPGYPASHGCARVSNPAMDMIWATNLMPIGSTVTVY
;
A
#
# COMPACT_ATOMS: atom_id res chain seq x y z
N MET A 1 28.05 -9.61 -25.49
CA MET A 1 26.84 -9.71 -24.64
C MET A 1 26.34 -8.32 -24.51
N THR A 2 25.40 -7.92 -25.34
CA THR A 2 24.92 -6.56 -25.55
C THR A 2 23.64 -6.39 -24.76
N ASP A 3 23.72 -5.51 -23.79
CA ASP A 3 22.65 -5.11 -22.87
C ASP A 3 21.67 -4.20 -23.62
N THR A 4 20.46 -4.69 -23.88
CA THR A 4 19.38 -3.90 -24.50
C THR A 4 18.47 -3.33 -23.41
N MET A 5 18.84 -2.17 -22.88
CA MET A 5 17.97 -1.34 -22.03
C MET A 5 16.81 -0.78 -22.87
N SER A 6 15.60 -1.06 -22.43
CA SER A 6 14.34 -0.54 -22.98
C SER A 6 14.21 0.97 -22.77
N PRO A 7 13.87 1.78 -23.79
CA PRO A 7 13.86 3.24 -23.72
C PRO A 7 12.46 3.79 -23.39
N ALA A 8 12.05 3.78 -22.12
CA ALA A 8 10.74 4.31 -21.73
C ALA A 8 10.76 5.52 -20.76
N TYR A 9 11.92 6.12 -20.52
CA TYR A 9 12.01 7.35 -19.69
C TYR A 9 13.03 8.33 -20.29
N ARG A 10 12.74 8.85 -21.49
CA ARG A 10 13.40 10.06 -21.97
C ARG A 10 12.50 11.25 -21.80
N GLY A 11 13.06 12.28 -21.14
CA GLY A 11 12.43 13.51 -20.76
C GLY A 11 11.76 14.27 -21.90
N LEU A 12 10.74 15.01 -21.54
CA LEU A 12 10.09 16.03 -22.35
C LEU A 12 11.11 17.15 -22.68
N PRO A 13 11.17 17.64 -23.92
CA PRO A 13 12.03 18.76 -24.29
C PRO A 13 11.55 20.05 -23.62
N ALA A 14 12.51 20.84 -23.14
CA ALA A 14 12.31 22.22 -22.74
C ALA A 14 11.78 23.02 -23.94
N ARG A 15 10.65 23.67 -23.77
CA ARG A 15 10.19 24.69 -24.74
C ARG A 15 11.02 25.92 -24.53
N GLU A 16 11.79 26.24 -25.56
CA GLU A 16 12.45 27.53 -25.75
C GLU A 16 11.44 28.64 -25.86
N GLY A 17 11.85 29.80 -25.35
CA GLY A 17 11.04 30.98 -25.18
C GLY A 17 10.52 31.58 -26.48
N GLU A 18 9.28 31.96 -26.44
CA GLU A 18 8.71 32.89 -27.36
C GLU A 18 8.54 34.24 -26.67
N SER A 19 9.38 35.18 -27.13
CA SER A 19 9.34 36.60 -26.86
C SER A 19 8.04 37.17 -27.43
N MET A 20 7.21 37.73 -26.58
CA MET A 20 6.10 38.56 -27.08
C MET A 20 6.03 39.89 -26.34
N ASP A 21 6.42 40.82 -27.13
CA ASP A 21 6.19 42.28 -27.24
C ASP A 21 5.24 42.92 -26.22
N ARG A 22 5.79 43.99 -25.65
CA ARG A 22 5.09 44.97 -24.81
C ARG A 22 4.25 45.88 -25.69
N ARG A 23 2.96 46.02 -25.37
CA ARG A 23 2.24 47.31 -25.54
C ARG A 23 0.95 47.30 -24.72
N ASP A 24 0.90 48.30 -23.84
CA ASP A 24 -0.24 49.13 -23.45
C ASP A 24 -1.58 48.49 -23.01
N THR A 25 -2.06 48.75 -21.81
CA THR A 25 -2.83 49.99 -21.52
C THR A 25 -3.16 50.14 -20.03
N ARG A 26 -3.13 51.37 -19.59
CA ARG A 26 -3.46 51.95 -18.28
C ARG A 26 -4.94 51.77 -17.87
N ALA A 27 -5.16 51.58 -16.58
CA ALA A 27 -6.25 52.23 -15.78
C ALA A 27 -6.09 51.81 -14.34
N ARG A 28 -5.57 52.62 -13.45
CA ARG A 28 -6.16 53.56 -12.50
C ARG A 28 -7.33 52.99 -11.68
N ALA A 29 -7.09 52.76 -10.40
CA ALA A 29 -7.86 53.40 -9.32
C ALA A 29 -7.17 53.15 -7.98
N ALA A 30 -6.82 54.22 -7.33
CA ALA A 30 -6.35 54.33 -5.95
C ALA A 30 -7.55 54.45 -5.01
N LEU A 31 -7.33 54.12 -3.73
CA LEU A 31 -7.89 54.71 -2.49
C LEU A 31 -7.37 53.87 -1.34
N ALA A 32 -6.38 54.34 -0.57
CA ALA A 32 -6.50 55.19 0.62
C ALA A 32 -7.21 54.46 1.76
N GLY A 33 -6.45 53.99 2.72
CA GLY A 33 -6.13 54.74 3.93
C GLY A 33 -6.79 54.12 5.13
N SER A 34 -6.05 53.66 6.12
CA SER A 34 -6.14 54.20 7.48
C SER A 34 -5.22 53.40 8.43
N VAL A 35 -4.29 54.11 8.98
CA VAL A 35 -3.48 53.82 10.16
C VAL A 35 -4.36 53.95 11.41
N LEU A 36 -4.28 53.02 12.33
CA LEU A 36 -4.49 53.30 13.74
C LEU A 36 -3.54 52.48 14.62
N ALA A 37 -2.70 53.24 15.26
CA ALA A 37 -1.82 52.82 16.36
C ALA A 37 -2.62 52.78 17.67
N GLY A 38 -2.18 51.96 18.59
CA GLY A 38 -2.68 51.94 19.98
C GLY A 38 -2.10 50.73 20.69
N ALA A 39 -1.04 50.92 21.32
CA ALA A 39 -0.69 51.31 22.69
C ALA A 39 -0.47 50.12 23.62
N LEU A 40 0.75 50.11 24.14
CA LEU A 40 1.30 49.28 25.24
C LEU A 40 0.39 49.20 26.46
N LEU A 41 0.39 48.06 27.12
CA LEU A 41 0.38 47.97 28.58
C LEU A 41 1.28 46.85 29.06
N LEU A 42 2.32 47.25 29.79
CA LEU A 42 3.11 46.42 30.71
C LEU A 42 2.31 46.11 31.97
N SER A 43 2.48 44.94 32.50
CA SER A 43 2.54 44.61 33.96
C SER A 43 2.44 43.08 34.09
N ALA A 44 3.09 42.39 34.91
CA ALA A 44 4.01 42.55 36.01
C ALA A 44 4.42 41.11 36.43
N CYS A 45 5.59 41.02 36.97
CA CYS A 45 6.24 39.93 37.68
C CYS A 45 5.36 38.93 38.42
N GLY A 46 5.70 37.66 38.28
CA GLY A 46 5.39 36.61 39.25
C GLY A 46 6.48 35.54 39.20
N ALA A 47 7.53 35.73 39.96
CA ALA A 47 8.55 34.73 40.24
C ALA A 47 7.95 33.67 41.17
N ILE A 48 7.97 32.41 40.77
CA ILE A 48 7.78 31.27 41.66
C ILE A 48 9.00 30.34 41.53
N THR A 49 9.60 30.18 42.64
CA THR A 49 10.79 29.49 43.10
C THR A 49 10.96 28.05 42.58
N LEU A 50 12.20 27.73 42.30
CA LEU A 50 12.83 26.45 42.16
C LEU A 50 12.47 25.45 43.28
N GLY A 51 12.03 24.28 42.92
CA GLY A 51 12.03 23.10 43.76
C GLY A 51 12.77 22.00 43.00
N GLN A 52 14.04 21.77 43.36
CA GLN A 52 14.79 20.55 42.95
C GLN A 52 14.31 19.40 43.84
N PRO A 53 14.09 18.22 43.30
CA PRO A 53 14.18 16.98 44.07
C PRO A 53 15.58 16.35 43.94
N THR A 54 16.09 16.06 45.07
CA THR A 54 17.31 15.39 45.45
C THR A 54 17.51 14.01 44.82
N ALA A 55 18.75 13.74 44.48
CA ALA A 55 19.28 12.44 44.10
C ALA A 55 19.00 11.38 45.17
N GLY A 56 18.41 10.29 44.77
CA GLY A 56 18.32 9.03 45.55
C GLY A 56 19.30 8.00 44.95
N THR A 57 20.28 7.64 45.73
CA THR A 57 21.33 6.64 45.52
C THR A 57 20.80 5.23 45.22
N PRO A 58 21.57 4.38 44.54
CA PRO A 58 21.18 3.01 44.19
C PRO A 58 21.43 2.04 45.34
N VAL A 59 20.50 1.14 45.57
CA VAL A 59 20.70 -0.06 46.44
C VAL A 59 20.95 -1.26 45.55
N ALA A 60 22.15 -1.80 45.62
CA ALA A 60 22.51 -3.11 45.09
C ALA A 60 22.22 -4.16 46.22
N HIS A 61 21.88 -5.36 45.78
CA HIS A 61 22.00 -6.72 46.34
C HIS A 61 20.75 -7.51 45.91
N GLY A 62 20.82 -8.70 45.32
CA GLY A 62 21.64 -9.81 45.67
C GLY A 62 21.55 -10.94 44.63
N THR A 63 22.57 -11.65 44.63
CA THR A 63 23.07 -12.91 44.11
C THR A 63 22.02 -13.98 43.73
N ALA A 64 22.30 -14.66 42.58
CA ALA A 64 21.85 -16.02 42.25
C ALA A 64 22.41 -17.06 43.26
N PRO A 65 22.06 -18.36 43.25
CA PRO A 65 21.94 -19.26 42.12
C PRO A 65 20.82 -20.34 42.27
N GLY A 66 20.55 -21.09 41.23
CA GLY A 66 19.74 -22.31 41.36
C GLY A 66 19.44 -23.01 40.04
N ALA A 67 20.33 -23.91 39.66
CA ALA A 67 20.16 -25.21 39.05
C ALA A 67 19.06 -25.46 37.99
N ALA A 68 19.53 -25.85 36.83
CA ALA A 68 18.78 -26.59 35.81
C ALA A 68 18.36 -28.00 36.31
N PRO A 69 17.38 -28.60 35.68
CA PRO A 69 17.53 -29.98 35.28
C PRO A 69 17.35 -30.17 33.77
N THR A 70 18.34 -30.83 33.27
CA THR A 70 18.43 -31.56 32.01
C THR A 70 17.36 -32.65 31.97
N SER A 71 16.59 -32.71 30.89
CA SER A 71 15.95 -33.96 30.49
C SER A 71 16.01 -34.07 28.98
N ALA A 72 16.69 -35.09 28.52
CA ALA A 72 16.91 -35.51 27.15
C ALA A 72 15.60 -36.08 26.52
N PRO A 73 15.48 -36.06 25.19
CA PRO A 73 14.36 -36.66 24.50
C PRO A 73 14.48 -38.17 24.41
N VAL A 74 13.40 -38.89 24.67
CA VAL A 74 13.26 -40.32 24.40
C VAL A 74 12.62 -40.51 23.01
N ASP A 75 13.37 -41.23 22.20
CA ASP A 75 13.02 -41.71 20.87
C ASP A 75 12.16 -42.97 21.03
N PRO A 76 11.04 -43.15 20.28
CA PRO A 76 10.39 -44.46 20.22
C PRO A 76 10.84 -45.21 18.97
N THR A 77 11.50 -46.30 19.21
CA THR A 77 11.90 -47.40 18.31
C THR A 77 10.66 -48.04 17.68
N PRO A 78 10.68 -48.41 16.37
CA PRO A 78 9.62 -49.20 15.77
C PRO A 78 9.79 -50.70 16.10
N SER A 79 8.72 -51.32 16.56
CA SER A 79 8.65 -52.77 16.77
C SER A 79 8.26 -53.47 15.47
N ASP A 80 9.16 -54.28 14.98
CA ASP A 80 8.91 -55.34 14.02
C ASP A 80 8.01 -56.42 14.60
N THR A 81 6.92 -56.74 13.89
CA THR A 81 6.20 -57.99 14.15
C THR A 81 6.05 -58.76 12.84
N THR A 82 6.91 -59.76 12.73
CA THR A 82 6.84 -60.88 11.78
C THR A 82 5.71 -61.80 12.19
N THR A 83 4.80 -62.14 11.29
CA THR A 83 3.94 -63.33 11.47
C THR A 83 3.70 -64.02 10.13
N SER A 84 4.22 -65.15 10.13
CA SER A 84 4.05 -66.47 9.51
C SER A 84 2.84 -66.69 8.55
N ALA A 85 3.21 -67.33 7.46
CA ALA A 85 2.31 -67.87 6.43
C ALA A 85 1.56 -69.14 6.93
N GLY A 86 0.34 -69.33 6.52
CA GLY A 86 -0.44 -70.60 6.55
C GLY A 86 -1.32 -70.72 5.30
N PRO A 87 -1.66 -71.92 4.86
CA PRO A 87 -1.82 -72.22 3.46
C PRO A 87 -3.27 -72.12 2.93
N THR A 88 -3.30 -71.73 1.71
CA THR A 88 -4.20 -71.91 0.53
C THR A 88 -5.44 -72.80 0.70
N THR A 89 -6.62 -72.28 0.44
CA THR A 89 -7.71 -72.99 -0.23
C THR A 89 -8.30 -72.07 -1.33
N GLY A 90 -8.34 -72.63 -2.52
CA GLY A 90 -8.75 -71.95 -3.75
C GLY A 90 -10.25 -71.61 -3.74
N VAL A 91 -10.53 -70.40 -4.19
CA VAL A 91 -11.86 -69.89 -4.55
C VAL A 91 -11.77 -69.49 -6.03
N PRO A 92 -12.75 -69.88 -6.87
CA PRO A 92 -12.72 -69.54 -8.30
C PRO A 92 -12.90 -68.07 -8.52
N ALA A 93 -12.14 -67.57 -9.50
CA ALA A 93 -12.14 -66.16 -9.91
C ALA A 93 -13.53 -65.69 -10.39
N PRO A 94 -14.02 -64.54 -9.97
CA PRO A 94 -15.18 -63.90 -10.58
C PRO A 94 -14.78 -63.29 -11.95
N SER A 95 -15.59 -63.64 -12.97
CA SER A 95 -15.52 -63.05 -14.31
C SER A 95 -15.65 -61.52 -14.19
N THR A 96 -14.59 -60.82 -14.52
CA THR A 96 -14.62 -59.36 -14.62
C THR A 96 -15.21 -58.95 -15.96
N THR A 97 -16.45 -58.53 -15.96
CA THR A 97 -17.04 -57.73 -17.04
C THR A 97 -16.34 -56.37 -17.08
N PRO A 98 -15.84 -55.90 -18.25
CA PRO A 98 -15.17 -54.60 -18.32
C PRO A 98 -16.14 -53.48 -17.86
N PRO A 99 -15.70 -52.50 -17.07
CA PRO A 99 -16.56 -51.34 -16.69
C PRO A 99 -16.97 -50.58 -17.96
N ALA A 100 -18.24 -50.30 -18.10
CA ALA A 100 -18.77 -49.44 -19.15
C ALA A 100 -18.00 -48.09 -19.15
N ALA A 101 -17.48 -47.70 -20.32
CA ALA A 101 -16.77 -46.42 -20.50
C ALA A 101 -17.69 -45.27 -20.05
N LYS A 102 -17.18 -44.44 -19.10
CA LYS A 102 -17.85 -43.19 -18.71
C LYS A 102 -18.01 -42.32 -19.97
N PRO A 103 -19.18 -41.70 -20.19
CA PRO A 103 -19.38 -40.80 -21.32
C PRO A 103 -18.40 -39.64 -21.22
N THR A 104 -17.62 -39.42 -22.28
CA THR A 104 -16.72 -38.28 -22.43
C THR A 104 -17.52 -36.99 -22.31
N PRO A 105 -17.17 -36.04 -21.41
CA PRO A 105 -17.90 -34.80 -21.30
C PRO A 105 -17.83 -34.05 -22.63
N LYS A 106 -18.99 -33.65 -23.12
CA LYS A 106 -19.17 -32.82 -24.31
C LYS A 106 -18.37 -31.53 -24.09
N PRO A 107 -17.53 -31.08 -25.03
CA PRO A 107 -16.76 -29.85 -24.87
C PRO A 107 -17.68 -28.67 -24.60
N THR A 108 -17.49 -28.00 -23.47
CA THR A 108 -18.20 -26.77 -23.14
C THR A 108 -17.87 -25.71 -24.20
N PRO A 109 -18.85 -25.02 -24.79
CA PRO A 109 -18.55 -23.98 -25.78
C PRO A 109 -17.62 -22.93 -25.17
N LYS A 110 -16.54 -22.62 -25.86
CA LYS A 110 -15.63 -21.55 -25.49
C LYS A 110 -16.43 -20.24 -25.50
N PRO A 111 -16.40 -19.42 -24.42
CA PRO A 111 -17.18 -18.19 -24.37
C PRO A 111 -16.76 -17.28 -25.53
N THR A 112 -17.75 -16.74 -26.22
CA THR A 112 -17.55 -15.77 -27.30
C THR A 112 -16.87 -14.53 -26.72
N PRO A 113 -15.79 -14.00 -27.34
CA PRO A 113 -15.15 -12.78 -26.85
C PRO A 113 -16.13 -11.63 -26.74
N LYS A 114 -16.17 -10.96 -25.58
CA LYS A 114 -16.96 -9.73 -25.37
C LYS A 114 -16.40 -8.64 -26.30
N PRO A 115 -17.24 -7.87 -27.01
CA PRO A 115 -16.73 -6.74 -27.78
C PRO A 115 -16.02 -5.72 -26.87
N PRO A 116 -14.98 -5.02 -27.38
CA PRO A 116 -14.26 -4.01 -26.61
C PRO A 116 -15.19 -2.87 -26.19
N PRO A 117 -15.04 -2.35 -24.96
CA PRO A 117 -15.85 -1.27 -24.44
C PRO A 117 -15.62 0.03 -25.23
N LYS A 118 -16.69 0.82 -25.37
CA LYS A 118 -16.70 2.13 -26.00
C LYS A 118 -16.56 3.23 -24.93
N GLU A 119 -16.24 4.43 -25.37
CA GLU A 119 -16.19 5.61 -24.48
C GLU A 119 -17.56 5.83 -23.82
N GLY A 120 -17.53 5.99 -22.48
CA GLY A 120 -18.72 6.13 -21.66
C GLY A 120 -19.22 4.82 -21.03
N ASP A 121 -18.78 3.66 -21.51
CA ASP A 121 -19.12 2.40 -20.90
C ASP A 121 -18.50 2.26 -19.49
N THR A 122 -19.15 1.50 -18.63
CA THR A 122 -18.54 1.07 -17.37
C THR A 122 -17.43 0.06 -17.66
N LEU A 123 -16.22 0.32 -17.13
CA LEU A 123 -15.11 -0.63 -17.24
C LEU A 123 -14.97 -1.45 -15.95
N VAL A 124 -14.72 -2.73 -16.14
CA VAL A 124 -14.51 -3.73 -15.07
C VAL A 124 -13.23 -4.53 -15.32
N PRO A 125 -12.66 -5.19 -14.32
CA PRO A 125 -11.54 -6.10 -14.51
C PRO A 125 -11.82 -7.13 -15.62
N GLY A 126 -10.87 -7.28 -16.55
CA GLY A 126 -10.98 -8.11 -17.74
C GLY A 126 -11.36 -7.38 -19.03
N ASP A 127 -11.86 -6.16 -18.97
CA ASP A 127 -12.09 -5.35 -20.17
C ASP A 127 -10.77 -4.96 -20.84
N THR A 128 -10.77 -4.86 -22.18
CA THR A 128 -9.58 -4.52 -22.96
C THR A 128 -9.92 -3.55 -24.11
N GLY A 129 -8.93 -2.80 -24.57
CA GLY A 129 -9.07 -1.97 -25.76
C GLY A 129 -8.71 -0.48 -25.57
N ALA A 130 -8.91 0.28 -26.62
CA ALA A 130 -8.48 1.69 -26.69
C ALA A 130 -9.10 2.58 -25.60
N TYR A 131 -10.34 2.32 -25.21
CA TYR A 131 -10.97 3.10 -24.14
C TYR A 131 -10.31 2.82 -22.77
N VAL A 132 -9.90 1.58 -22.50
CA VAL A 132 -9.12 1.26 -21.29
C VAL A 132 -7.79 2.00 -21.31
N THR A 133 -7.05 1.98 -22.43
CA THR A 133 -5.79 2.74 -22.58
C THR A 133 -6.00 4.23 -22.31
N LYS A 134 -7.06 4.82 -22.86
CA LYS A 134 -7.40 6.23 -22.62
C LYS A 134 -7.59 6.53 -21.13
N VAL A 135 -8.34 5.69 -20.43
CA VAL A 135 -8.58 5.84 -18.98
C VAL A 135 -7.29 5.68 -18.18
N GLN A 136 -6.45 4.70 -18.51
CA GLN A 136 -5.15 4.50 -17.87
C GLN A 136 -4.23 5.72 -18.02
N LEU A 137 -4.16 6.31 -19.21
CA LEU A 137 -3.38 7.52 -19.45
C LEU A 137 -3.92 8.71 -18.64
N GLN A 138 -5.23 8.88 -18.55
CA GLN A 138 -5.85 9.95 -17.77
C GLN A 138 -5.62 9.77 -16.26
N LEU A 139 -5.69 8.53 -15.73
CA LEU A 139 -5.36 8.21 -14.35
C LEU A 139 -3.89 8.57 -14.06
N SER A 140 -2.97 8.15 -14.94
CA SER A 140 -1.54 8.48 -14.80
C SER A 140 -1.28 9.98 -14.83
N ALA A 141 -1.95 10.74 -15.71
CA ALA A 141 -1.82 12.19 -15.80
C ALA A 141 -2.26 12.91 -14.52
N LEU A 142 -3.19 12.33 -13.77
CA LEU A 142 -3.61 12.80 -12.45
C LEU A 142 -2.73 12.23 -11.31
N GLY A 143 -1.73 11.40 -11.61
CA GLY A 143 -0.83 10.81 -10.63
C GLY A 143 -1.34 9.51 -9.99
N TYR A 144 -2.48 8.97 -10.41
CA TYR A 144 -2.94 7.66 -9.97
C TYR A 144 -2.14 6.56 -10.68
N TRP A 145 -1.29 5.87 -9.92
CA TRP A 145 -0.39 4.88 -10.49
C TRP A 145 -1.14 3.60 -10.87
N ASN A 146 -1.06 3.23 -12.14
CA ASN A 146 -1.71 2.04 -12.69
C ASN A 146 -0.75 1.16 -13.52
N GLY A 147 0.57 1.37 -13.39
CA GLY A 147 1.55 0.72 -14.25
C GLY A 147 1.59 1.34 -15.65
N SER A 148 1.77 0.52 -16.66
CA SER A 148 1.73 0.95 -18.06
C SER A 148 0.30 1.02 -18.57
N ALA A 149 0.04 1.95 -19.51
CA ALA A 149 -1.25 2.04 -20.21
C ALA A 149 -1.28 0.99 -21.34
N ASP A 150 -1.51 -0.26 -20.96
CA ASP A 150 -1.47 -1.45 -21.81
C ASP A 150 -2.81 -1.80 -22.48
N GLY A 151 -3.87 -1.04 -22.16
CA GLY A 151 -5.21 -1.28 -22.68
C GLY A 151 -5.91 -2.48 -22.04
N SER A 152 -5.38 -3.02 -20.93
CA SER A 152 -6.00 -4.09 -20.18
C SER A 152 -6.46 -3.59 -18.80
N TYR A 153 -7.75 -3.70 -18.49
CA TYR A 153 -8.27 -3.39 -17.16
C TYR A 153 -7.90 -4.52 -16.18
N GLY A 154 -6.64 -4.53 -15.79
CA GLY A 154 -6.10 -5.49 -14.83
C GLY A 154 -6.17 -4.99 -13.38
N GLY A 155 -5.52 -5.74 -12.48
CA GLY A 155 -5.49 -5.40 -11.06
C GLY A 155 -4.90 -4.02 -10.77
N LEU A 156 -3.88 -3.56 -11.52
CA LEU A 156 -3.26 -2.25 -11.31
C LEU A 156 -4.20 -1.11 -11.70
N THR A 157 -4.94 -1.25 -12.81
CA THR A 157 -5.95 -0.28 -13.21
C THR A 157 -7.06 -0.21 -12.16
N SER A 158 -7.53 -1.36 -11.66
CA SER A 158 -8.51 -1.42 -10.58
C SER A 158 -8.03 -0.73 -9.29
N GLN A 159 -6.76 -0.92 -8.91
CA GLN A 159 -6.14 -0.24 -7.75
C GLN A 159 -6.10 1.29 -7.94
N ALA A 160 -5.75 1.77 -9.13
CA ALA A 160 -5.73 3.21 -9.44
C ALA A 160 -7.13 3.82 -9.46
N VAL A 161 -8.11 3.10 -10.01
CA VAL A 161 -9.53 3.49 -9.99
C VAL A 161 -10.03 3.55 -8.55
N MET A 162 -9.70 2.57 -7.71
CA MET A 162 -10.05 2.59 -6.30
C MET A 162 -9.41 3.78 -5.56
N ALA A 163 -8.16 4.14 -5.89
CA ALA A 163 -7.52 5.32 -5.34
C ALA A 163 -8.23 6.62 -5.75
N LEU A 164 -8.68 6.74 -7.01
CA LEU A 164 -9.50 7.87 -7.47
C LEU A 164 -10.86 7.92 -6.74
N GLN A 165 -11.52 6.78 -6.59
CA GLN A 165 -12.79 6.67 -5.85
C GLN A 165 -12.63 7.16 -4.40
N LYS A 166 -11.56 6.74 -3.73
CA LYS A 166 -11.19 7.18 -2.39
C LYS A 166 -10.97 8.68 -2.31
N ALA A 167 -10.23 9.25 -3.24
CA ALA A 167 -10.00 10.70 -3.33
C ALA A 167 -11.29 11.48 -3.57
N ALA A 168 -12.22 10.90 -4.32
CA ALA A 168 -13.51 11.49 -4.66
C ALA A 168 -14.62 11.23 -3.62
N GLY A 169 -14.36 10.44 -2.55
CA GLY A 169 -15.37 10.07 -1.57
C GLY A 169 -16.46 9.14 -2.11
N LEU A 170 -16.15 8.34 -3.14
CA LEU A 170 -17.07 7.39 -3.78
C LEU A 170 -16.97 5.98 -3.16
N GLY A 171 -17.86 5.09 -3.56
CA GLY A 171 -17.75 3.65 -3.31
C GLY A 171 -16.41 3.12 -3.84
N ARG A 172 -15.77 2.21 -3.09
CA ARG A 172 -14.38 1.77 -3.28
C ARG A 172 -14.34 0.37 -3.89
N ASP A 173 -14.96 0.20 -5.05
CA ASP A 173 -15.14 -1.11 -5.72
C ASP A 173 -14.13 -1.38 -6.83
N GLY A 174 -13.37 -0.37 -7.25
CA GLY A 174 -12.42 -0.48 -8.35
C GLY A 174 -13.07 -0.63 -9.72
N VAL A 175 -14.36 -0.32 -9.85
CA VAL A 175 -15.12 -0.30 -11.10
C VAL A 175 -15.18 1.12 -11.65
N PHE A 176 -14.85 1.30 -12.91
CA PHE A 176 -14.86 2.62 -13.55
C PHE A 176 -16.25 2.94 -14.11
N GLY A 177 -17.21 3.12 -13.20
CA GLY A 177 -18.59 3.49 -13.51
C GLY A 177 -18.81 4.99 -13.67
N PRO A 178 -20.05 5.45 -13.93
CA PRO A 178 -20.36 6.85 -14.27
C PRO A 178 -19.92 7.88 -13.22
N ALA A 179 -20.00 7.56 -11.94
CA ALA A 179 -19.54 8.46 -10.86
C ALA A 179 -18.00 8.63 -10.90
N THR A 180 -17.27 7.53 -11.11
CA THR A 180 -15.81 7.53 -11.23
C THR A 180 -15.34 8.23 -12.50
N GLN A 181 -16.08 8.08 -13.61
CA GLN A 181 -15.82 8.81 -14.87
C GLN A 181 -15.93 10.32 -14.65
N ARG A 182 -16.96 10.77 -13.93
CA ARG A 182 -17.11 12.20 -13.59
C ARG A 182 -15.96 12.68 -12.71
N ALA A 183 -15.54 11.90 -11.71
CA ALA A 183 -14.41 12.24 -10.86
C ALA A 183 -13.10 12.39 -11.66
N LEU A 184 -12.83 11.47 -12.58
CA LEU A 184 -11.67 11.53 -13.47
C LEU A 184 -11.73 12.78 -14.37
N LYS A 185 -12.85 13.03 -15.03
CA LYS A 185 -13.08 14.19 -15.89
C LYS A 185 -12.90 15.51 -15.14
N ASN A 186 -13.34 15.58 -13.89
CA ASN A 186 -13.20 16.74 -13.03
C ASN A 186 -11.80 16.91 -12.44
N GLY A 187 -10.85 16.01 -12.77
CA GLY A 187 -9.47 16.09 -12.32
C GLY A 187 -9.32 15.93 -10.80
N VAL A 188 -10.18 15.13 -10.15
CA VAL A 188 -10.12 14.94 -8.69
C VAL A 188 -8.76 14.41 -8.30
N ARG A 189 -8.09 15.11 -7.36
CA ARG A 189 -6.79 14.74 -6.80
C ARG A 189 -6.74 15.09 -5.32
N PRO A 190 -6.10 14.25 -4.47
CA PRO A 190 -5.82 14.64 -3.10
C PRO A 190 -4.76 15.75 -3.06
N GLN A 191 -4.84 16.59 -2.04
CA GLN A 191 -3.83 17.62 -1.74
C GLN A 191 -2.90 17.09 -0.65
N SER A 192 -1.64 17.56 -0.67
CA SER A 192 -0.71 17.34 0.43
C SER A 192 -1.21 18.04 1.68
N ARG A 193 -1.11 17.37 2.81
CA ARG A 193 -1.43 17.94 4.12
C ARG A 193 -0.22 18.65 4.76
N THR A 194 0.99 18.14 4.48
CA THR A 194 2.21 18.63 5.14
C THR A 194 2.88 19.78 4.41
N GLY A 195 2.64 19.93 3.10
CA GLY A 195 3.34 20.91 2.26
C GLY A 195 4.82 20.62 2.02
N GLY A 196 5.35 19.50 2.53
CA GLY A 196 6.77 19.12 2.47
C GLY A 196 7.13 18.20 1.30
N THR A 197 8.15 17.38 1.52
CA THR A 197 8.56 16.27 0.65
C THR A 197 8.61 15.00 1.48
N GLY A 198 8.01 13.91 1.01
CA GLY A 198 7.96 12.62 1.70
C GLY A 198 6.75 11.78 1.30
N ILE A 199 6.41 10.86 2.16
CA ILE A 199 5.24 10.00 2.05
C ILE A 199 4.17 10.49 3.02
N GLU A 200 2.95 10.62 2.54
CA GLU A 200 1.79 10.86 3.39
C GLU A 200 0.85 9.65 3.33
N ILE A 201 0.37 9.21 4.49
CA ILE A 201 -0.60 8.11 4.62
C ILE A 201 -1.88 8.70 5.22
N ASP A 202 -2.86 8.90 4.36
CA ASP A 202 -4.21 9.34 4.73
C ASP A 202 -5.04 8.12 5.14
N LYS A 203 -5.18 7.92 6.46
CA LYS A 203 -5.93 6.78 7.02
C LYS A 203 -7.43 6.88 6.76
N ALA A 204 -7.97 8.07 6.74
CA ALA A 204 -9.40 8.28 6.53
C ALA A 204 -9.81 7.88 5.11
N ARG A 205 -9.00 8.27 4.13
CA ARG A 205 -9.22 7.92 2.73
C ARG A 205 -8.58 6.61 2.32
N GLN A 206 -7.61 6.10 3.11
CA GLN A 206 -6.82 4.91 2.76
C GLN A 206 -6.00 5.14 1.47
N LEU A 207 -5.27 6.25 1.43
CA LEU A 207 -4.40 6.66 0.34
C LEU A 207 -2.96 6.79 0.83
N LEU A 208 -2.01 6.36 0.03
CA LEU A 208 -0.61 6.67 0.16
C LEU A 208 -0.24 7.69 -0.92
N LEU A 209 0.29 8.84 -0.49
CA LEU A 209 0.64 9.96 -1.36
C LEU A 209 2.15 10.14 -1.36
N VAL A 210 2.75 10.26 -2.54
CA VAL A 210 4.13 10.72 -2.68
C VAL A 210 4.10 12.23 -2.91
N VAL A 211 4.72 12.97 -2.01
CA VAL A 211 4.72 14.44 -2.03
C VAL A 211 6.13 14.94 -2.35
N ARG A 212 6.22 15.92 -3.22
CA ARG A 212 7.45 16.62 -3.60
C ARG A 212 7.19 18.13 -3.59
N GLY A 213 7.90 18.85 -2.70
CA GLY A 213 7.73 20.31 -2.58
C GLY A 213 6.26 20.73 -2.39
N GLY A 214 5.53 20.06 -1.50
CA GLY A 214 4.12 20.34 -1.23
C GLY A 214 3.12 19.84 -2.27
N ARG A 215 3.58 19.23 -3.36
CA ARG A 215 2.70 18.74 -4.43
C ARG A 215 2.62 17.21 -4.39
N VAL A 216 1.42 16.67 -4.44
CA VAL A 216 1.20 15.23 -4.62
C VAL A 216 1.63 14.86 -6.05
N THR A 217 2.64 14.02 -6.19
CA THR A 217 3.14 13.55 -7.49
C THR A 217 2.65 12.16 -7.84
N LEU A 218 2.34 11.34 -6.83
CA LEU A 218 1.83 9.98 -7.01
C LEU A 218 0.80 9.66 -5.94
N VAL A 219 -0.22 8.92 -6.33
CA VAL A 219 -1.31 8.45 -5.48
C VAL A 219 -1.44 6.94 -5.64
N LEU A 220 -1.36 6.23 -4.52
CA LEU A 220 -1.53 4.78 -4.46
C LEU A 220 -2.73 4.43 -3.58
N ASN A 221 -3.46 3.38 -3.98
CA ASN A 221 -4.36 2.70 -3.06
C ASN A 221 -3.55 2.09 -1.92
N THR A 222 -3.98 2.27 -0.68
CA THR A 222 -3.40 1.60 0.48
C THR A 222 -4.47 1.02 1.39
N SER A 223 -4.06 0.12 2.27
CA SER A 223 -4.88 -0.47 3.32
C SER A 223 -4.05 -0.50 4.60
N THR A 224 -4.51 0.24 5.62
CA THR A 224 -3.81 0.43 6.91
C THR A 224 -4.41 -0.47 8.00
N GLY A 225 -3.98 -0.28 9.24
CA GLY A 225 -4.48 -1.02 10.40
C GLY A 225 -6.00 -1.03 10.51
N SER A 226 -6.57 -2.22 10.72
CA SER A 226 -8.03 -2.46 10.71
C SER A 226 -8.78 -1.88 11.91
N GLY A 227 -8.07 -1.52 12.98
CA GLY A 227 -8.68 -1.13 14.25
C GLY A 227 -9.17 -2.32 15.10
N GLN A 228 -9.11 -3.54 14.59
CA GLN A 228 -9.54 -4.74 15.30
C GLN A 228 -8.49 -5.23 16.30
N GLN A 229 -8.93 -5.92 17.33
CA GLN A 229 -8.03 -6.64 18.25
C GLN A 229 -7.50 -7.91 17.59
N TYR A 230 -6.24 -8.23 17.88
CA TYR A 230 -5.60 -9.48 17.48
C TYR A 230 -4.63 -9.93 18.57
N THR A 231 -4.34 -11.22 18.61
CA THR A 231 -3.35 -11.80 19.55
C THR A 231 -2.13 -12.25 18.78
N SER A 232 -0.95 -11.82 19.23
CA SER A 232 0.33 -12.24 18.68
C SER A 232 1.33 -12.36 19.81
N GLU A 233 2.10 -13.45 19.83
CA GLU A 233 3.13 -13.72 20.84
C GLU A 233 2.60 -13.61 22.29
N GLY A 234 1.37 -14.10 22.51
CA GLY A 234 0.72 -14.09 23.83
C GLY A 234 0.17 -12.74 24.30
N ALA A 235 0.30 -11.67 23.49
CA ALA A 235 -0.22 -10.35 23.83
C ALA A 235 -1.39 -9.94 22.91
N THR A 236 -2.46 -9.40 23.50
CA THR A 236 -3.57 -8.80 22.76
C THR A 236 -3.23 -7.35 22.40
N ARG A 237 -3.40 -7.00 21.14
CA ARG A 237 -3.06 -5.70 20.57
C ARG A 237 -4.20 -5.19 19.66
N VAL A 238 -4.20 -3.90 19.37
CA VAL A 238 -5.10 -3.30 18.38
C VAL A 238 -4.34 -3.06 17.08
N ALA A 239 -4.92 -3.48 15.98
CA ALA A 239 -4.38 -3.31 14.61
C ALA A 239 -4.46 -1.84 14.21
N ASN A 240 -3.52 -1.03 14.66
CA ASN A 240 -3.51 0.42 14.44
C ASN A 240 -2.27 0.86 13.65
N THR A 241 -2.47 1.81 12.74
CA THR A 241 -1.39 2.61 12.14
C THR A 241 -1.36 3.94 12.89
N PRO A 242 -0.40 4.18 13.80
CA PRO A 242 -0.37 5.40 14.60
C PRO A 242 -0.22 6.65 13.72
N ALA A 243 -0.97 7.70 14.04
CA ALA A 243 -0.76 9.02 13.44
C ALA A 243 0.53 9.63 13.98
N GLY A 244 1.19 10.44 13.16
CA GLY A 244 2.44 11.11 13.52
C GLY A 244 3.35 11.30 12.31
N THR A 245 4.53 11.88 12.57
CA THR A 245 5.60 12.02 11.58
C THR A 245 6.76 11.14 11.99
N PHE A 246 7.20 10.31 11.07
CA PHE A 246 8.21 9.28 11.26
C PHE A 246 9.27 9.42 10.17
N SER A 247 10.34 8.62 10.29
CA SER A 247 11.38 8.49 9.28
C SER A 247 11.54 7.02 8.89
N THR A 248 11.74 6.75 7.60
CA THR A 248 12.14 5.42 7.15
C THR A 248 13.49 5.08 7.77
N TYR A 249 13.57 4.00 8.56
CA TYR A 249 14.79 3.64 9.28
C TYR A 249 15.37 2.28 8.89
N ARG A 250 14.55 1.40 8.30
CA ARG A 250 14.97 0.06 7.85
C ARG A 250 14.28 -0.27 6.53
N VAL A 251 15.03 -0.87 5.61
CA VAL A 251 14.53 -1.33 4.32
C VAL A 251 15.01 -2.77 4.07
N VAL A 252 14.14 -3.61 3.49
CA VAL A 252 14.44 -5.02 3.19
C VAL A 252 14.02 -5.29 1.75
N ASP A 253 14.97 -5.61 0.87
CA ASP A 253 14.73 -5.79 -0.58
C ASP A 253 14.39 -7.24 -0.95
N HIS A 254 13.62 -7.91 -0.11
CA HIS A 254 13.10 -9.26 -0.32
C HIS A 254 11.85 -9.48 0.52
N LEU A 255 11.30 -10.71 0.50
CA LEU A 255 10.20 -11.09 1.37
C LEU A 255 10.70 -11.17 2.81
N ASP A 256 10.23 -10.29 3.68
CA ASP A 256 10.54 -10.28 5.11
C ASP A 256 9.44 -11.04 5.85
N LYS A 257 9.81 -12.17 6.46
CA LYS A 257 8.88 -13.06 7.16
C LYS A 257 8.71 -12.61 8.60
N GLY A 258 7.49 -12.49 9.05
CA GLY A 258 7.17 -12.05 10.40
C GLY A 258 6.00 -12.79 11.02
N PRO A 259 5.80 -12.65 12.33
CA PRO A 259 4.76 -13.38 13.07
C PRO A 259 3.33 -13.01 12.63
N LEU A 260 3.15 -11.87 11.98
CA LEU A 260 1.86 -11.37 11.46
C LEU A 260 1.70 -11.57 9.95
N GLY A 261 2.58 -12.36 9.34
CA GLY A 261 2.59 -12.67 7.92
C GLY A 261 3.76 -12.05 7.17
N ASP A 262 3.86 -12.38 5.91
CA ASP A 262 4.96 -12.02 5.04
C ASP A 262 4.77 -10.60 4.48
N LEU A 263 5.86 -9.82 4.46
CA LEU A 263 5.90 -8.47 3.96
C LEU A 263 6.78 -8.42 2.70
N TRP A 264 6.22 -8.09 1.55
CA TRP A 264 6.98 -7.96 0.32
C TRP A 264 7.74 -6.63 0.30
N ARG A 265 9.08 -6.71 0.34
CA ARG A 265 10.03 -5.59 0.20
C ARG A 265 9.73 -4.40 1.14
N PRO A 266 9.55 -4.60 2.46
CA PRO A 266 9.07 -3.58 3.37
C PRO A 266 10.07 -2.43 3.55
N ARG A 267 9.50 -1.22 3.78
CA ARG A 267 10.21 -0.02 4.22
C ARG A 267 9.59 0.43 5.54
N TYR A 268 10.30 0.14 6.63
CA TYR A 268 9.86 0.36 8.00
C TYR A 268 10.03 1.80 8.42
N PHE A 269 9.01 2.36 9.08
CA PHE A 269 9.02 3.75 9.52
C PHE A 269 8.62 3.93 11.00
N ASN A 270 7.98 2.94 11.63
CA ASN A 270 7.59 3.03 13.04
C ASN A 270 7.54 1.63 13.68
N GLY A 271 8.56 1.25 14.49
CA GLY A 271 8.65 -0.09 15.08
C GLY A 271 8.53 -1.19 14.02
N GLY A 272 7.59 -2.12 14.18
CA GLY A 272 7.28 -3.15 13.18
C GLY A 272 6.38 -2.68 12.02
N ILE A 273 6.04 -1.40 11.93
CA ILE A 273 5.12 -0.87 10.92
C ILE A 273 5.89 -0.38 9.70
N ALA A 274 5.48 -0.85 8.52
CA ALA A 274 6.11 -0.56 7.25
C ALA A 274 5.10 -0.18 6.15
N VAL A 275 5.58 0.44 5.09
CA VAL A 275 4.97 0.35 3.77
C VAL A 275 5.51 -0.92 3.12
N HIS A 276 4.63 -1.81 2.63
CA HIS A 276 5.03 -3.06 2.01
C HIS A 276 4.06 -3.51 0.92
N GLY A 277 4.55 -4.35 0.03
CA GLY A 277 3.71 -5.00 -0.97
C GLY A 277 2.83 -6.09 -0.36
N ALA A 278 1.65 -6.25 -0.89
CA ALA A 278 0.70 -7.31 -0.54
C ALA A 278 -0.05 -7.80 -1.78
N GLY A 279 -0.39 -9.08 -1.80
CA GLY A 279 -1.18 -9.67 -2.88
C GLY A 279 -2.62 -9.16 -2.92
N ASN A 280 -3.15 -8.65 -1.79
CA ASN A 280 -4.49 -8.08 -1.70
C ASN A 280 -4.43 -6.74 -0.94
N VAL A 281 -4.95 -5.67 -1.59
CA VAL A 281 -5.07 -4.33 -1.02
C VAL A 281 -6.50 -3.84 -1.20
N PRO A 282 -7.39 -4.13 -0.23
CA PRO A 282 -8.80 -3.78 -0.33
C PRO A 282 -9.03 -2.26 -0.21
N GLY A 283 -10.26 -1.83 -0.49
CA GLY A 283 -10.67 -0.44 -0.38
C GLY A 283 -10.79 0.10 1.06
N TYR A 284 -10.63 -0.75 2.08
CA TYR A 284 -10.84 -0.48 3.51
C TYR A 284 -9.61 -0.88 4.33
N PRO A 285 -9.49 -0.43 5.61
CA PRO A 285 -8.43 -0.85 6.50
C PRO A 285 -8.52 -2.35 6.80
N ALA A 286 -7.41 -3.10 6.61
CA ALA A 286 -7.40 -4.56 6.78
C ALA A 286 -6.06 -5.13 7.26
N SER A 287 -5.07 -4.28 7.59
CA SER A 287 -3.77 -4.74 8.08
C SER A 287 -3.73 -4.79 9.62
N HIS A 288 -2.65 -5.33 10.17
CA HIS A 288 -2.36 -5.26 11.61
C HIS A 288 -1.67 -3.94 12.03
N GLY A 289 -1.39 -3.04 11.07
CA GLY A 289 -0.75 -1.75 11.35
C GLY A 289 0.06 -1.21 10.17
N CYS A 290 0.59 -2.07 9.31
CA CYS A 290 1.32 -1.67 8.11
C CYS A 290 0.44 -0.97 7.08
N ALA A 291 1.03 -0.16 6.23
CA ALA A 291 0.39 0.39 5.04
C ALA A 291 0.68 -0.52 3.84
N ARG A 292 -0.33 -1.28 3.40
CA ARG A 292 -0.22 -2.19 2.25
C ARG A 292 -0.37 -1.44 0.95
N VAL A 293 0.48 -1.75 -0.02
CA VAL A 293 0.31 -1.40 -1.43
C VAL A 293 0.40 -2.68 -2.26
N SER A 294 0.01 -2.68 -3.55
CA SER A 294 0.19 -3.87 -4.38
C SER A 294 1.68 -4.21 -4.54
N ASN A 295 2.03 -5.50 -4.72
CA ASN A 295 3.41 -5.90 -4.95
C ASN A 295 4.08 -5.11 -6.09
N PRO A 296 3.46 -4.95 -7.29
CA PRO A 296 4.05 -4.12 -8.33
C PRO A 296 4.21 -2.65 -7.96
N ALA A 297 3.31 -2.08 -7.12
CA ALA A 297 3.49 -0.72 -6.61
C ALA A 297 4.69 -0.63 -5.67
N MET A 298 4.92 -1.66 -4.84
CA MET A 298 6.10 -1.72 -3.99
C MET A 298 7.39 -1.88 -4.81
N ASP A 299 7.35 -2.70 -5.86
CA ASP A 299 8.49 -2.85 -6.79
C ASP A 299 8.82 -1.51 -7.48
N MET A 300 7.81 -0.74 -7.88
CA MET A 300 7.99 0.61 -8.41
C MET A 300 8.59 1.55 -7.36
N ILE A 301 8.13 1.53 -6.10
CA ILE A 301 8.71 2.33 -5.00
C ILE A 301 10.20 2.01 -4.82
N TRP A 302 10.59 0.74 -4.96
CA TRP A 302 11.99 0.32 -4.91
C TRP A 302 12.78 0.77 -6.13
N ALA A 303 12.30 0.51 -7.33
CA ALA A 303 12.96 0.86 -8.59
C ALA A 303 13.21 2.38 -8.73
N THR A 304 12.32 3.20 -8.18
CA THR A 304 12.41 4.67 -8.22
C THR A 304 12.93 5.29 -6.93
N ASN A 305 13.29 4.44 -5.95
CA ASN A 305 13.78 4.85 -4.63
C ASN A 305 12.95 5.98 -3.97
N LEU A 306 11.62 5.85 -4.00
CA LEU A 306 10.72 6.89 -3.49
C LEU A 306 10.75 7.06 -1.96
N MET A 307 11.23 6.06 -1.24
CA MET A 307 11.20 6.02 0.22
C MET A 307 12.54 5.49 0.79
N PRO A 308 13.70 6.13 0.48
CA PRO A 308 14.99 5.72 1.05
C PRO A 308 15.03 5.89 2.57
N ILE A 309 16.04 5.32 3.23
CA ILE A 309 16.32 5.59 4.65
C ILE A 309 16.43 7.11 4.86
N GLY A 310 15.81 7.61 5.92
CA GLY A 310 15.70 9.04 6.21
C GLY A 310 14.48 9.73 5.59
N SER A 311 13.72 9.07 4.72
CA SER A 311 12.50 9.68 4.15
C SER A 311 11.45 9.95 5.22
N THR A 312 10.86 11.12 5.19
CA THR A 312 9.73 11.49 6.05
C THR A 312 8.48 10.71 5.66
N VAL A 313 7.80 10.15 6.66
CA VAL A 313 6.50 9.47 6.53
C VAL A 313 5.53 10.11 7.52
N THR A 314 4.52 10.80 7.01
CA THR A 314 3.47 11.41 7.84
C THR A 314 2.19 10.62 7.72
N VAL A 315 1.65 10.18 8.86
CA VAL A 315 0.40 9.42 8.97
C VAL A 315 -0.66 10.28 9.66
N TYR A 316 -1.87 10.38 9.11
CA TYR A 316 -2.98 11.17 9.67
C TYR A 316 -4.36 10.57 9.40
#